data_a34280a726d194b382beac74bc1385e0
#
_entry.id   a34280a726d194b382beac74bc1385e0
#
_cell.length_a   1.000
_cell.length_b   1.000
_cell.length_c   1.000
_cell.angle_alpha   90.00
_cell.angle_beta   90.00
_cell.angle_gamma   90.00
#
_symmetry.space_group_name_H-M   'P 1'
#
loop_
_entity.id
_entity.type
_entity.pdbx_description
1 polymer ?
#
loop_
_entity_poly.entity_id
_entity_poly.type
_entity_poly.pdbx_seq_one_letter_code
_entity_poly.pdbx_strand_id
1 'polypeptide(L)'
;MQSFPPLPEWVKLEHKVAQILTQQEIHGWYFDEDAARKLESTLRIEYETITEVLRKRFPYVAGKEFTPKRNNSRQNYVEGATFTRLKEFNPSSRDHIAWILQIHCGWTPVSMTSTGKPVIDETILKEIGTDIALKFLTLLDLTKQLGMISEGVNAWQKLVTKSRIHHYCATTTATFRCAHRTPNLGQVPADERFRRLFTATPGQRMVAADLSGIELRMLAHYLARYDGGRYATILTTGDIHQTNADKIGITRRQVKTVTYAFLYGCGDIKLGHSYDQLLSEDEARKKGKEIRKAYVDAIPGLAELLQACKIRSQRNFANAIDGRRISVDKGHKFLNYLLQGGAAVI
;
A
#
# COMPACT_ATOMS: atom_id res chain seq x y z
N MET A 1 47.08 -23.20 -3.97
CA MET A 1 46.00 -22.26 -3.64
C MET A 1 44.91 -22.42 -4.70
N GLN A 2 43.72 -22.92 -4.33
CA GLN A 2 42.61 -22.93 -5.26
C GLN A 2 42.14 -21.49 -5.46
N SER A 3 42.27 -20.96 -6.68
CA SER A 3 41.77 -19.63 -7.04
C SER A 3 40.21 -19.70 -7.04
N PHE A 4 39.56 -18.92 -6.19
CA PHE A 4 38.10 -18.77 -6.25
C PHE A 4 37.71 -18.19 -7.62
N PRO A 5 36.58 -18.66 -8.20
CA PRO A 5 36.08 -18.07 -9.43
C PRO A 5 35.77 -16.57 -9.22
N PRO A 6 35.90 -15.73 -10.25
CA PRO A 6 35.59 -14.30 -10.14
C PRO A 6 34.12 -14.11 -9.71
N LEU A 7 33.90 -13.10 -8.85
CA LEU A 7 32.54 -12.76 -8.41
C LEU A 7 31.66 -12.40 -9.62
N PRO A 8 30.43 -12.93 -9.69
CA PRO A 8 29.45 -12.50 -10.68
C PRO A 8 29.22 -10.97 -10.64
N GLU A 9 28.95 -10.36 -11.79
CA GLU A 9 28.74 -8.90 -11.86
C GLU A 9 27.60 -8.40 -10.96
N TRP A 10 26.53 -9.17 -10.82
CA TRP A 10 25.42 -8.81 -9.91
C TRP A 10 25.87 -8.77 -8.44
N VAL A 11 26.84 -9.58 -8.01
CA VAL A 11 27.40 -9.52 -6.65
C VAL A 11 28.20 -8.25 -6.47
N LYS A 12 29.00 -7.86 -7.47
CA LYS A 12 29.76 -6.60 -7.45
C LYS A 12 28.82 -5.39 -7.39
N LEU A 13 27.69 -5.45 -8.12
CA LEU A 13 26.65 -4.41 -8.07
C LEU A 13 26.06 -4.30 -6.66
N GLU A 14 25.65 -5.41 -6.05
CA GLU A 14 25.10 -5.41 -4.68
C GLU A 14 26.09 -4.85 -3.65
N HIS A 15 27.38 -5.16 -3.78
CA HIS A 15 28.40 -4.57 -2.89
C HIS A 15 28.49 -3.05 -3.02
N LYS A 16 28.42 -2.53 -4.26
CA LYS A 16 28.42 -1.07 -4.50
C LYS A 16 27.14 -0.42 -3.94
N VAL A 17 26.00 -1.03 -4.20
CA VAL A 17 24.70 -0.55 -3.67
C VAL A 17 24.73 -0.56 -2.15
N ALA A 18 25.20 -1.63 -1.51
CA ALA A 18 25.31 -1.70 -0.05
C ALA A 18 26.18 -0.58 0.53
N GLN A 19 27.30 -0.25 -0.13
CA GLN A 19 28.15 0.88 0.27
C GLN A 19 27.42 2.23 0.18
N ILE A 20 26.69 2.45 -0.92
CA ILE A 20 25.90 3.68 -1.11
C ILE A 20 24.80 3.80 -0.05
N LEU A 21 24.05 2.71 0.20
CA LEU A 21 22.99 2.70 1.20
C LEU A 21 23.53 2.90 2.62
N THR A 22 24.69 2.33 2.94
CA THR A 22 25.39 2.58 4.22
C THR A 22 25.81 4.05 4.36
N GLN A 23 26.35 4.65 3.31
CA GLN A 23 26.69 6.08 3.32
C GLN A 23 25.44 6.95 3.47
N GLN A 24 24.34 6.60 2.81
CA GLN A 24 23.06 7.28 2.95
C GLN A 24 22.52 7.18 4.39
N GLU A 25 22.62 6.02 5.04
CA GLU A 25 22.24 5.83 6.44
C GLU A 25 23.12 6.67 7.37
N ILE A 26 24.44 6.65 7.19
CA ILE A 26 25.38 7.45 7.99
C ILE A 26 25.12 8.95 7.80
N HIS A 27 24.91 9.41 6.56
CA HIS A 27 24.62 10.81 6.26
C HIS A 27 23.29 11.25 6.81
N GLY A 28 22.24 10.42 6.68
CA GLY A 28 20.86 10.73 7.03
C GLY A 28 20.23 11.81 6.13
N TRP A 29 18.93 12.03 6.31
CA TRP A 29 18.16 13.04 5.60
C TRP A 29 17.98 14.25 6.50
N TYR A 30 18.30 15.45 6.01
CA TYR A 30 18.04 16.67 6.78
C TYR A 30 16.54 16.85 6.98
N PHE A 31 16.15 17.10 8.23
CA PHE A 31 14.77 17.17 8.66
C PHE A 31 14.50 18.50 9.35
N ASP A 32 13.50 19.24 8.87
CA ASP A 32 13.08 20.52 9.45
C ASP A 32 12.19 20.28 10.66
N GLU A 33 12.82 20.25 11.84
CA GLU A 33 12.16 20.01 13.12
C GLU A 33 11.16 21.10 13.50
N ASP A 34 11.43 22.38 13.14
CA ASP A 34 10.53 23.49 13.43
C ASP A 34 9.26 23.43 12.58
N ALA A 35 9.41 23.15 11.28
CA ALA A 35 8.28 22.91 10.39
C ALA A 35 7.48 21.69 10.83
N ALA A 36 8.14 20.62 11.30
CA ALA A 36 7.46 19.42 11.78
C ALA A 36 6.65 19.71 13.05
N ARG A 37 7.16 20.46 14.01
CA ARG A 37 6.42 20.88 15.22
C ARG A 37 5.19 21.73 14.86
N LYS A 38 5.33 22.65 13.91
CA LYS A 38 4.21 23.48 13.45
C LYS A 38 3.13 22.63 12.76
N LEU A 39 3.54 21.70 11.90
CA LEU A 39 2.61 20.78 11.23
C LEU A 39 1.91 19.88 12.25
N GLU A 40 2.64 19.32 13.23
CA GLU A 40 2.06 18.51 14.28
C GLU A 40 0.99 19.28 15.06
N SER A 41 1.28 20.53 15.48
CA SER A 41 0.29 21.37 16.20
C SER A 41 -0.97 21.58 15.38
N THR A 42 -0.84 21.85 14.09
CA THR A 42 -2.00 22.01 13.18
C THR A 42 -2.83 20.73 13.09
N LEU A 43 -2.19 19.59 12.85
CA LEU A 43 -2.87 18.30 12.76
C LEU A 43 -3.53 17.89 14.07
N ARG A 44 -2.93 18.23 15.20
CA ARG A 44 -3.48 17.95 16.53
C ARG A 44 -4.74 18.77 16.80
N ILE A 45 -4.74 20.05 16.46
CA ILE A 45 -5.93 20.90 16.56
C ILE A 45 -7.06 20.35 15.70
N GLU A 46 -6.78 19.96 14.45
CA GLU A 46 -7.76 19.35 13.55
C GLU A 46 -8.30 18.03 14.14
N TYR A 47 -7.43 17.18 14.66
CA TYR A 47 -7.79 15.90 15.27
C TYR A 47 -8.68 16.09 16.51
N GLU A 48 -8.31 17.01 17.41
CA GLU A 48 -9.08 17.29 18.63
C GLU A 48 -10.45 17.89 18.30
N THR A 49 -10.51 18.81 17.34
CA THR A 49 -11.75 19.43 16.89
C THR A 49 -12.74 18.37 16.36
N ILE A 50 -12.30 17.48 15.49
CA ILE A 50 -13.15 16.40 14.94
C ILE A 50 -13.53 15.41 16.05
N THR A 51 -12.58 15.06 16.91
CA THR A 51 -12.80 14.14 18.02
C THR A 51 -13.86 14.68 19.00
N GLU A 52 -13.80 15.96 19.33
CA GLU A 52 -14.78 16.61 20.21
C GLU A 52 -16.19 16.58 19.59
N VAL A 53 -16.32 16.95 18.31
CA VAL A 53 -17.59 16.88 17.58
C VAL A 53 -18.16 15.46 17.61
N LEU A 54 -17.33 14.45 17.36
CA LEU A 54 -17.76 13.05 17.34
C LEU A 54 -18.13 12.54 18.73
N ARG A 55 -17.35 12.87 19.78
CA ARG A 55 -17.65 12.50 21.17
C ARG A 55 -18.92 13.15 21.69
N LYS A 56 -19.16 14.41 21.35
CA LYS A 56 -20.39 15.12 21.71
C LYS A 56 -21.61 14.46 21.05
N ARG A 57 -21.48 13.99 19.83
CA ARG A 57 -22.56 13.32 19.10
C ARG A 57 -22.74 11.85 19.53
N PHE A 58 -21.65 11.15 19.82
CA PHE A 58 -21.61 9.74 20.18
C PHE A 58 -20.79 9.53 21.45
N PRO A 59 -21.28 9.91 22.64
CA PRO A 59 -20.50 9.79 23.87
C PRO A 59 -20.21 8.34 24.24
N TYR A 60 -21.10 7.41 23.86
CA TYR A 60 -21.01 6.01 24.20
C TYR A 60 -21.32 5.11 23.00
N VAL A 61 -20.76 3.91 23.02
CA VAL A 61 -21.10 2.80 22.11
C VAL A 61 -21.48 1.56 22.93
N ALA A 62 -22.22 0.65 22.32
CA ALA A 62 -22.56 -0.61 22.95
C ALA A 62 -21.29 -1.47 23.16
N GLY A 63 -21.11 -1.93 24.37
CA GLY A 63 -20.12 -2.93 24.71
C GLY A 63 -20.66 -4.35 24.55
N LYS A 64 -20.05 -5.31 25.26
CA LYS A 64 -20.53 -6.69 25.27
C LYS A 64 -21.81 -6.81 26.11
N GLU A 65 -22.73 -7.65 25.66
CA GLU A 65 -23.83 -8.11 26.49
C GLU A 65 -23.29 -8.89 27.69
N PHE A 66 -23.93 -8.68 28.82
CA PHE A 66 -23.59 -9.32 30.06
C PHE A 66 -24.86 -9.83 30.73
N THR A 67 -24.89 -11.14 31.03
CA THR A 67 -25.97 -11.78 31.80
C THR A 67 -25.43 -12.17 33.16
N PRO A 68 -25.88 -11.50 34.26
CA PRO A 68 -25.45 -11.86 35.60
C PRO A 68 -25.87 -13.29 35.96
N LYS A 69 -24.94 -14.05 36.53
CA LYS A 69 -25.19 -15.42 37.01
C LYS A 69 -25.71 -15.48 38.46
N ARG A 70 -25.85 -14.32 39.12
CA ARG A 70 -26.36 -14.15 40.48
C ARG A 70 -26.75 -12.71 40.73
N ASN A 71 -27.67 -12.51 41.69
CA ASN A 71 -28.04 -11.16 42.12
C ASN A 71 -26.84 -10.46 42.80
N ASN A 72 -26.66 -9.16 42.54
CA ASN A 72 -25.66 -8.33 43.18
C ASN A 72 -26.25 -6.92 43.43
N SER A 73 -26.72 -6.69 44.65
CA SER A 73 -27.33 -5.42 45.02
C SER A 73 -26.38 -4.20 44.96
N ARG A 74 -25.08 -4.41 45.19
CA ARG A 74 -24.09 -3.31 45.06
C ARG A 74 -23.89 -2.82 43.63
N GLN A 75 -24.14 -3.68 42.67
CA GLN A 75 -23.98 -3.37 41.22
C GLN A 75 -25.33 -3.31 40.52
N ASN A 76 -26.42 -3.43 41.23
CA ASN A 76 -27.77 -3.51 40.68
C ASN A 76 -27.94 -4.62 39.62
N TYR A 77 -27.27 -5.77 39.82
CA TYR A 77 -27.42 -6.90 38.93
C TYR A 77 -28.55 -7.83 39.41
N VAL A 78 -29.42 -8.16 38.49
CA VAL A 78 -30.45 -9.19 38.66
C VAL A 78 -30.04 -10.40 37.88
N GLU A 79 -30.07 -11.58 38.52
CA GLU A 79 -29.75 -12.85 37.89
C GLU A 79 -30.61 -13.08 36.64
N GLY A 80 -29.97 -13.48 35.54
CA GLY A 80 -30.65 -13.73 34.25
C GLY A 80 -31.05 -12.47 33.47
N ALA A 81 -31.01 -11.27 34.05
CA ALA A 81 -31.32 -10.03 33.34
C ALA A 81 -30.13 -9.58 32.48
N THR A 82 -30.19 -9.84 31.18
CA THR A 82 -29.16 -9.44 30.24
C THR A 82 -29.21 -7.94 30.00
N PHE A 83 -28.07 -7.28 30.01
CA PHE A 83 -27.91 -5.88 29.63
C PHE A 83 -26.63 -5.64 28.86
N THR A 84 -26.64 -4.59 28.04
CA THR A 84 -25.45 -4.15 27.29
C THR A 84 -24.70 -3.09 28.10
N ARG A 85 -23.41 -3.35 28.40
CA ARG A 85 -22.56 -2.34 29.03
C ARG A 85 -22.20 -1.27 28.00
N LEU A 86 -22.41 -0.03 28.36
CA LEU A 86 -21.96 1.09 27.56
C LEU A 86 -20.43 1.29 27.76
N LYS A 87 -19.76 1.67 26.69
CA LYS A 87 -18.34 2.07 26.68
C LYS A 87 -18.23 3.48 26.14
N GLU A 88 -17.34 4.27 26.72
CA GLU A 88 -17.02 5.56 26.13
C GLU A 88 -16.52 5.38 24.69
N PHE A 89 -16.95 6.28 23.83
CA PHE A 89 -16.53 6.27 22.44
C PHE A 89 -15.03 6.55 22.33
N ASN A 90 -14.30 5.62 21.73
CA ASN A 90 -12.90 5.76 21.35
C ASN A 90 -12.78 6.01 19.85
N PRO A 91 -12.40 7.22 19.41
CA PRO A 91 -12.32 7.57 17.99
C PRO A 91 -11.26 6.78 17.20
N SER A 92 -10.25 6.21 17.87
CA SER A 92 -9.23 5.37 17.24
C SER A 92 -9.65 3.91 17.11
N SER A 93 -10.81 3.51 17.69
CA SER A 93 -11.28 2.13 17.65
C SER A 93 -12.14 1.87 16.41
N ARG A 94 -11.62 1.06 15.48
CA ARG A 94 -12.41 0.63 14.30
C ARG A 94 -13.69 -0.13 14.67
N ASP A 95 -13.69 -0.85 15.79
CA ASP A 95 -14.91 -1.54 16.28
C ASP A 95 -15.98 -0.52 16.68
N HIS A 96 -15.60 0.58 17.35
CA HIS A 96 -16.51 1.65 17.72
C HIS A 96 -17.02 2.42 16.50
N ILE A 97 -16.14 2.69 15.53
CA ILE A 97 -16.50 3.32 14.25
C ILE A 97 -17.50 2.44 13.50
N ALA A 98 -17.22 1.13 13.38
CA ALA A 98 -18.11 0.19 12.72
C ALA A 98 -19.50 0.17 13.37
N TRP A 99 -19.57 0.11 14.69
CA TRP A 99 -20.82 0.14 15.44
C TRP A 99 -21.62 1.43 15.14
N ILE A 100 -20.99 2.59 15.17
CA ILE A 100 -21.65 3.87 14.87
C ILE A 100 -22.17 3.88 13.43
N LEU A 101 -21.38 3.43 12.46
CA LEU A 101 -21.81 3.39 11.06
C LEU A 101 -23.00 2.45 10.84
N GLN A 102 -23.02 1.30 11.51
CA GLN A 102 -24.16 0.36 11.43
C GLN A 102 -25.44 0.95 12.03
N ILE A 103 -25.35 1.52 13.23
CA ILE A 103 -26.54 1.99 13.96
C ILE A 103 -27.05 3.35 13.44
N HIS A 104 -26.14 4.26 13.09
CA HIS A 104 -26.51 5.63 12.75
C HIS A 104 -26.47 5.97 11.26
N CYS A 105 -25.79 5.15 10.45
CA CYS A 105 -25.76 5.33 9.00
C CYS A 105 -26.43 4.20 8.24
N GLY A 106 -26.98 3.16 8.94
CA GLY A 106 -27.58 1.99 8.30
C GLY A 106 -26.61 1.16 7.46
N TRP A 107 -25.29 1.31 7.69
CA TRP A 107 -24.30 0.59 6.93
C TRP A 107 -24.24 -0.89 7.31
N THR A 108 -24.25 -1.74 6.31
CA THR A 108 -24.05 -3.19 6.48
C THR A 108 -22.66 -3.57 6.02
N PRO A 109 -21.84 -4.23 6.87
CA PRO A 109 -20.48 -4.64 6.49
C PRO A 109 -20.51 -5.64 5.32
N VAL A 110 -19.79 -5.33 4.25
CA VAL A 110 -19.61 -6.19 3.07
C VAL A 110 -18.42 -7.12 3.24
N SER A 111 -17.39 -6.69 3.98
CA SER A 111 -16.15 -7.44 4.19
C SER A 111 -15.80 -7.54 5.67
N MET A 112 -15.27 -8.71 6.05
CA MET A 112 -14.85 -9.02 7.42
C MET A 112 -13.36 -9.32 7.47
N THR A 113 -12.73 -9.00 8.61
CA THR A 113 -11.36 -9.42 8.92
C THR A 113 -11.30 -10.92 9.18
N SER A 114 -10.12 -11.52 9.19
CA SER A 114 -9.91 -12.93 9.58
C SER A 114 -10.43 -13.26 11.00
N THR A 115 -10.64 -12.23 11.84
CA THR A 115 -11.19 -12.36 13.20
C THR A 115 -12.70 -12.08 13.26
N GLY A 116 -13.40 -11.98 12.13
CA GLY A 116 -14.86 -11.79 12.05
C GLY A 116 -15.32 -10.37 12.42
N LYS A 117 -14.43 -9.36 12.36
CA LYS A 117 -14.81 -7.96 12.59
C LYS A 117 -14.99 -7.23 11.26
N PRO A 118 -15.92 -6.25 11.19
CA PRO A 118 -16.05 -5.41 10.01
C PRO A 118 -14.74 -4.74 9.59
N VAL A 119 -14.43 -4.77 8.31
CA VAL A 119 -13.30 -4.00 7.75
C VAL A 119 -13.73 -2.53 7.70
N ILE A 120 -12.90 -1.66 8.27
CA ILE A 120 -13.04 -0.20 8.19
C ILE A 120 -11.74 0.35 7.60
N ASP A 121 -11.82 0.83 6.39
CA ASP A 121 -10.72 1.47 5.69
C ASP A 121 -11.18 2.72 4.91
N GLU A 122 -10.26 3.36 4.25
CA GLU A 122 -10.50 4.59 3.47
C GLU A 122 -11.55 4.37 2.36
N THR A 123 -11.52 3.21 1.71
CA THR A 123 -12.41 2.88 0.60
C THR A 123 -13.85 2.80 1.09
N ILE A 124 -14.09 2.01 2.13
CA ILE A 124 -15.41 1.81 2.73
C ILE A 124 -15.99 3.13 3.25
N LEU A 125 -15.19 3.95 3.93
CA LEU A 125 -15.66 5.23 4.45
C LEU A 125 -16.03 6.22 3.33
N LYS A 126 -15.32 6.20 2.20
CA LYS A 126 -15.67 6.98 1.00
C LYS A 126 -16.94 6.48 0.33
N GLU A 127 -17.14 5.17 0.27
CA GLU A 127 -18.35 4.55 -0.31
C GLU A 127 -19.61 4.90 0.51
N ILE A 128 -19.52 4.83 1.84
CA ILE A 128 -20.62 5.24 2.72
C ILE A 128 -20.97 6.72 2.49
N GLY A 129 -19.99 7.58 2.31
CA GLY A 129 -20.11 8.96 1.85
C GLY A 129 -20.93 9.90 2.76
N THR A 130 -21.43 9.42 3.91
CA THR A 130 -22.13 10.26 4.87
C THR A 130 -21.19 11.24 5.57
N ASP A 131 -21.70 12.36 6.06
CA ASP A 131 -20.92 13.33 6.84
C ASP A 131 -20.16 12.68 8.01
N ILE A 132 -20.78 11.71 8.67
CA ILE A 132 -20.16 10.95 9.77
C ILE A 132 -19.01 10.08 9.24
N ALA A 133 -19.21 9.36 8.15
CA ALA A 133 -18.18 8.51 7.56
C ALA A 133 -16.98 9.33 7.07
N LEU A 134 -17.22 10.48 6.47
CA LEU A 134 -16.15 11.39 6.02
C LEU A 134 -15.38 11.99 7.20
N LYS A 135 -16.04 12.29 8.33
CA LYS A 135 -15.34 12.69 9.56
C LYS A 135 -14.45 11.58 10.11
N PHE A 136 -14.92 10.32 10.10
CA PHE A 136 -14.09 9.18 10.47
C PHE A 136 -12.92 8.98 9.52
N LEU A 137 -13.13 9.17 8.23
CA LEU A 137 -12.04 9.12 7.25
C LEU A 137 -10.95 10.14 7.57
N THR A 138 -11.32 11.39 7.78
CA THR A 138 -10.39 12.47 8.16
C THR A 138 -9.69 12.14 9.49
N LEU A 139 -10.41 11.65 10.48
CA LEU A 139 -9.85 11.28 11.78
C LEU A 139 -8.80 10.16 11.68
N LEU A 140 -9.08 9.12 10.88
CA LEU A 140 -8.13 8.02 10.68
C LEU A 140 -6.89 8.48 9.91
N ASP A 141 -7.05 9.39 8.96
CA ASP A 141 -5.91 9.97 8.24
C ASP A 141 -5.05 10.85 9.15
N LEU A 142 -5.67 11.71 9.96
CA LEU A 142 -4.97 12.51 10.97
C LEU A 142 -4.24 11.63 11.99
N THR A 143 -4.86 10.53 12.44
CA THR A 143 -4.21 9.56 13.35
C THR A 143 -2.96 8.95 12.70
N LYS A 144 -3.04 8.58 11.41
CA LYS A 144 -1.91 8.07 10.66
C LYS A 144 -0.80 9.12 10.51
N GLN A 145 -1.17 10.37 10.21
CA GLN A 145 -0.25 11.49 10.03
C GLN A 145 0.47 11.84 11.34
N LEU A 146 -0.26 11.97 12.46
CA LEU A 146 0.32 12.17 13.80
C LEU A 146 1.21 10.99 14.21
N GLY A 147 0.80 9.75 13.88
CA GLY A 147 1.61 8.55 14.09
C GLY A 147 2.97 8.60 13.38
N MET A 148 3.04 9.18 12.17
CA MET A 148 4.30 9.35 11.46
C MET A 148 5.17 10.46 12.05
N ILE A 149 4.58 11.58 12.48
CA ILE A 149 5.33 12.75 12.93
C ILE A 149 5.82 12.58 14.37
N SER A 150 4.93 12.25 15.31
CA SER A 150 5.21 12.36 16.75
C SER A 150 4.80 11.16 17.60
N GLU A 151 3.71 10.44 17.29
CA GLU A 151 3.11 9.49 18.24
C GLU A 151 3.63 8.05 18.06
N GLY A 152 3.89 7.60 16.86
CA GLY A 152 4.34 6.25 16.57
C GLY A 152 5.69 5.91 17.21
N VAL A 153 5.99 4.61 17.31
CA VAL A 153 7.30 4.12 17.80
C VAL A 153 8.43 4.63 16.92
N ASN A 154 8.22 4.66 15.60
CA ASN A 154 9.18 5.14 14.61
C ASN A 154 8.80 6.53 14.08
N ALA A 155 8.19 7.37 14.94
CA ALA A 155 7.84 8.74 14.56
C ALA A 155 9.08 9.58 14.28
N TRP A 156 9.00 10.43 13.27
CA TRP A 156 10.15 11.20 12.78
C TRP A 156 10.79 12.06 13.85
N GLN A 157 9.99 12.77 14.67
CA GLN A 157 10.51 13.59 15.77
C GLN A 157 11.23 12.80 16.86
N LYS A 158 10.93 11.50 17.02
CA LYS A 158 11.62 10.62 17.97
C LYS A 158 12.95 10.09 17.44
N LEU A 159 13.09 10.03 16.12
CA LEU A 159 14.25 9.45 15.44
C LEU A 159 15.23 10.50 14.94
N VAL A 160 14.87 11.79 15.00
CA VAL A 160 15.76 12.86 14.54
C VAL A 160 16.96 13.01 15.50
N THR A 161 18.15 13.09 14.92
CA THR A 161 19.41 13.32 15.65
C THR A 161 20.22 14.34 14.88
N LYS A 162 20.57 15.47 15.53
CA LYS A 162 21.31 16.57 14.89
C LYS A 162 20.66 17.04 13.60
N SER A 163 19.32 17.25 13.65
CA SER A 163 18.47 17.63 12.51
C SER A 163 18.52 16.67 11.32
N ARG A 164 18.82 15.39 11.57
CA ARG A 164 18.81 14.34 10.54
C ARG A 164 18.07 13.10 10.98
N ILE A 165 17.43 12.45 10.03
CA ILE A 165 16.81 11.14 10.20
C ILE A 165 17.67 10.12 9.47
N HIS A 166 18.20 9.15 10.22
CA HIS A 166 19.01 8.06 9.74
C HIS A 166 18.12 6.83 9.60
N HIS A 167 17.68 6.54 8.35
CA HIS A 167 16.81 5.38 8.11
C HIS A 167 17.63 4.23 7.52
N TYR A 168 17.29 3.03 7.91
CA TYR A 168 17.87 1.83 7.33
C TYR A 168 17.21 1.52 5.98
N CYS A 169 18.03 1.24 4.97
CA CYS A 169 17.60 0.78 3.65
C CYS A 169 18.45 -0.39 3.18
N ALA A 170 17.81 -1.45 2.68
CA ALA A 170 18.52 -2.61 2.15
C ALA A 170 17.73 -3.28 1.03
N THR A 171 18.42 -3.96 0.11
CA THR A 171 17.87 -4.70 -1.03
C THR A 171 17.42 -6.13 -0.64
N THR A 172 16.90 -6.31 0.57
CA THR A 172 16.58 -7.64 1.15
C THR A 172 15.20 -8.16 0.80
N THR A 173 14.44 -7.49 -0.08
CA THR A 173 13.14 -8.02 -0.54
C THR A 173 13.35 -9.16 -1.53
N ALA A 174 12.31 -9.99 -1.71
CA ALA A 174 12.36 -11.11 -2.66
C ALA A 174 12.69 -10.70 -4.10
N THR A 175 12.41 -9.44 -4.46
CA THR A 175 12.66 -8.86 -5.78
C THR A 175 13.82 -7.88 -5.82
N PHE A 176 14.64 -7.82 -4.76
CA PHE A 176 15.78 -6.90 -4.59
C PHE A 176 15.43 -5.41 -4.57
N ARG A 177 14.14 -5.05 -4.45
CA ARG A 177 13.75 -3.67 -4.18
C ARG A 177 14.19 -3.25 -2.79
N CYS A 178 14.50 -1.96 -2.63
CA CYS A 178 14.82 -1.40 -1.33
C CYS A 178 13.67 -1.55 -0.33
N ALA A 179 13.99 -2.08 0.84
CA ALA A 179 13.12 -2.07 2.02
C ALA A 179 13.61 -0.99 2.98
N HIS A 180 12.70 -0.10 3.37
CA HIS A 180 13.00 1.02 4.26
C HIS A 180 12.41 0.75 5.66
N ARG A 181 13.17 1.04 6.71
CA ARG A 181 12.71 0.91 8.10
C ARG A 181 13.42 1.90 9.01
N THR A 182 12.78 2.21 10.10
CA THR A 182 13.28 3.03 11.22
C THR A 182 13.77 4.43 10.80
N PRO A 183 12.88 5.26 10.21
CA PRO A 183 11.52 5.02 9.79
C PRO A 183 11.42 4.51 8.34
N ASN A 184 10.21 4.08 7.92
CA ASN A 184 9.98 3.77 6.51
C ASN A 184 9.75 5.06 5.70
N LEU A 185 10.82 5.66 5.17
CA LEU A 185 10.75 6.88 4.35
C LEU A 185 10.11 6.66 2.97
N GLY A 186 9.98 5.41 2.51
CA GLY A 186 9.21 5.10 1.29
C GLY A 186 7.70 5.35 1.44
N GLN A 187 7.21 5.61 2.66
CA GLN A 187 5.80 5.89 2.95
C GLN A 187 5.51 7.36 3.27
N VAL A 188 6.47 8.27 3.08
CA VAL A 188 6.22 9.71 3.22
C VAL A 188 5.07 10.11 2.28
N PRO A 189 3.99 10.74 2.80
CA PRO A 189 2.84 11.12 1.99
C PRO A 189 3.22 11.99 0.80
N ALA A 190 2.41 11.92 -0.27
CA ALA A 190 2.58 12.78 -1.43
C ALA A 190 2.25 14.26 -1.14
N ASP A 191 1.54 14.52 -0.04
CA ASP A 191 1.22 15.86 0.45
C ASP A 191 2.49 16.66 0.72
N GLU A 192 2.55 17.85 0.14
CA GLU A 192 3.71 18.73 0.18
C GLU A 192 4.07 19.15 1.62
N ARG A 193 3.10 19.25 2.53
CA ARG A 193 3.32 19.56 3.94
C ARG A 193 4.29 18.57 4.61
N PHE A 194 4.22 17.28 4.22
CA PHE A 194 5.09 16.23 4.75
C PHE A 194 6.41 16.15 3.98
N ARG A 195 6.37 16.28 2.65
CA ARG A 195 7.59 16.22 1.82
C ARG A 195 8.55 17.35 2.13
N ARG A 196 8.05 18.56 2.39
CA ARG A 196 8.87 19.72 2.77
C ARG A 196 9.63 19.56 4.07
N LEU A 197 9.25 18.62 4.94
CA LEU A 197 10.00 18.32 6.16
C LEU A 197 11.37 17.70 5.86
N PHE A 198 11.50 17.02 4.73
CA PHE A 198 12.75 16.42 4.25
C PHE A 198 13.34 17.35 3.18
N THR A 199 14.37 18.08 3.56
CA THR A 199 14.97 19.10 2.72
C THR A 199 16.47 18.89 2.56
N ALA A 200 17.10 19.67 1.69
CA ALA A 200 18.55 19.69 1.57
C ALA A 200 19.19 20.40 2.77
N THR A 201 20.41 20.00 3.11
CA THR A 201 21.24 20.74 4.07
C THR A 201 21.38 22.20 3.62
N PRO A 202 21.38 23.20 4.51
CA PRO A 202 21.59 24.58 4.15
C PRO A 202 22.80 24.78 3.21
N GLY A 203 22.58 25.50 2.11
CA GLY A 203 23.60 25.68 1.07
C GLY A 203 23.67 24.57 0.02
N GLN A 204 22.92 23.48 0.17
CA GLN A 204 22.84 22.38 -0.79
C GLN A 204 21.49 22.33 -1.50
N ARG A 205 21.39 21.51 -2.53
CA ARG A 205 20.15 21.24 -3.26
C ARG A 205 19.88 19.75 -3.28
N MET A 206 18.62 19.35 -3.16
CA MET A 206 18.18 17.97 -3.36
C MET A 206 17.97 17.74 -4.86
N VAL A 207 18.56 16.67 -5.38
CA VAL A 207 18.33 16.20 -6.76
C VAL A 207 17.60 14.87 -6.68
N ALA A 208 16.50 14.75 -7.41
CA ALA A 208 15.72 13.52 -7.50
C ALA A 208 15.64 13.07 -8.96
N ALA A 209 15.68 11.75 -9.17
CA ALA A 209 15.43 11.11 -10.45
C ALA A 209 14.49 9.94 -10.26
N ASP A 210 13.56 9.76 -11.18
CA ASP A 210 12.61 8.65 -11.21
C ASP A 210 12.51 8.06 -12.62
N LEU A 211 12.49 6.73 -12.69
CA LEU A 211 12.36 6.01 -13.96
C LEU A 211 10.88 5.81 -14.29
N SER A 212 10.41 6.64 -15.21
CA SER A 212 8.99 6.62 -15.64
C SER A 212 8.56 5.23 -16.12
N GLY A 213 7.58 4.64 -15.41
CA GLY A 213 6.93 3.39 -15.81
C GLY A 213 7.88 2.19 -15.90
N ILE A 214 8.83 2.06 -14.97
CA ILE A 214 9.89 1.05 -15.03
C ILE A 214 9.33 -0.38 -15.17
N GLU A 215 8.26 -0.74 -14.46
CA GLU A 215 7.63 -2.06 -14.59
C GLU A 215 7.04 -2.29 -15.99
N LEU A 216 6.46 -1.26 -16.62
CA LEU A 216 5.96 -1.35 -18.00
C LEU A 216 7.11 -1.46 -19.00
N ARG A 217 8.24 -0.83 -18.76
CA ARG A 217 9.45 -0.97 -19.57
C ARG A 217 10.02 -2.38 -19.46
N MET A 218 10.02 -2.96 -18.27
CA MET A 218 10.39 -4.35 -18.08
C MET A 218 9.41 -5.31 -18.77
N LEU A 219 8.10 -5.03 -18.71
CA LEU A 219 7.11 -5.79 -19.47
C LEU A 219 7.39 -5.71 -20.97
N ALA A 220 7.66 -4.52 -21.50
CA ALA A 220 8.01 -4.30 -22.89
C ALA A 220 9.25 -5.10 -23.31
N HIS A 221 10.29 -5.15 -22.46
CA HIS A 221 11.49 -5.95 -22.69
C HIS A 221 11.18 -7.44 -22.86
N TYR A 222 10.36 -8.01 -21.96
CA TYR A 222 10.02 -9.42 -22.03
C TYR A 222 9.02 -9.74 -23.16
N LEU A 223 8.12 -8.80 -23.50
CA LEU A 223 7.18 -8.92 -24.61
C LEU A 223 7.86 -8.85 -25.98
N ALA A 224 8.97 -8.12 -26.11
CA ALA A 224 9.65 -7.89 -27.39
C ALA A 224 9.98 -9.19 -28.14
N ARG A 225 10.18 -10.29 -27.41
CA ARG A 225 10.39 -11.64 -27.98
C ARG A 225 9.16 -12.16 -28.74
N TYR A 226 7.96 -11.72 -28.37
CA TYR A 226 6.69 -12.23 -28.88
C TYR A 226 5.97 -11.22 -29.80
N ASP A 227 6.18 -9.92 -29.59
CA ASP A 227 5.51 -8.86 -30.34
C ASP A 227 6.42 -8.05 -31.28
N GLY A 228 7.71 -8.44 -31.37
CA GLY A 228 8.72 -7.73 -32.16
C GLY A 228 9.00 -6.30 -31.70
N GLY A 229 8.77 -6.00 -30.41
CA GLY A 229 9.02 -4.68 -29.82
C GLY A 229 7.89 -3.67 -30.00
N ARG A 230 6.73 -4.10 -30.48
CA ARG A 230 5.56 -3.21 -30.72
C ARG A 230 5.11 -2.52 -29.44
N TYR A 231 5.03 -3.25 -28.33
CA TYR A 231 4.64 -2.66 -27.03
C TYR A 231 5.66 -1.61 -26.57
N ALA A 232 6.95 -1.86 -26.73
CA ALA A 232 8.01 -0.92 -26.41
C ALA A 232 7.90 0.39 -27.21
N THR A 233 7.61 0.28 -28.51
CA THR A 233 7.40 1.45 -29.37
C THR A 233 6.24 2.31 -28.87
N ILE A 234 5.06 1.70 -28.61
CA ILE A 234 3.90 2.44 -28.10
C ILE A 234 4.20 3.09 -26.76
N LEU A 235 4.89 2.37 -25.85
CA LEU A 235 5.24 2.87 -24.51
C LEU A 235 6.17 4.10 -24.56
N THR A 236 7.06 4.16 -25.55
CA THR A 236 8.07 5.25 -25.66
C THR A 236 7.65 6.42 -26.51
N THR A 237 6.72 6.21 -27.46
CA THR A 237 6.29 7.25 -28.43
C THR A 237 4.84 7.69 -28.26
N GLY A 238 4.04 7.01 -27.43
CA GLY A 238 2.62 7.24 -27.27
C GLY A 238 2.13 7.06 -25.82
N ASP A 239 0.81 6.90 -25.71
CA ASP A 239 0.14 6.61 -24.42
C ASP A 239 -0.36 5.17 -24.41
N ILE A 240 0.41 4.27 -23.77
CA ILE A 240 0.08 2.85 -23.69
C ILE A 240 -1.24 2.60 -22.93
N HIS A 241 -1.57 3.43 -21.96
CA HIS A 241 -2.81 3.29 -21.22
C HIS A 241 -4.02 3.67 -22.08
N GLN A 242 -3.91 4.72 -22.88
CA GLN A 242 -4.97 5.08 -23.81
C GLN A 242 -5.13 4.02 -24.89
N THR A 243 -4.03 3.56 -25.49
CA THR A 243 -4.04 2.49 -26.50
C THR A 243 -4.72 1.21 -26.00
N ASN A 244 -4.44 0.82 -24.75
CA ASN A 244 -5.08 -0.35 -24.15
C ASN A 244 -6.54 -0.08 -23.75
N ALA A 245 -6.88 1.15 -23.33
CA ALA A 245 -8.24 1.56 -23.02
C ALA A 245 -9.17 1.43 -24.24
N ASP A 246 -8.73 1.93 -25.39
CA ASP A 246 -9.46 1.86 -26.64
C ASP A 246 -9.72 0.41 -27.08
N LYS A 247 -8.76 -0.49 -26.87
CA LYS A 247 -8.90 -1.91 -27.22
C LYS A 247 -9.81 -2.70 -26.27
N ILE A 248 -9.80 -2.35 -24.98
CA ILE A 248 -10.52 -3.08 -23.93
C ILE A 248 -11.93 -2.52 -23.76
N GLY A 249 -12.18 -1.28 -24.20
CA GLY A 249 -13.47 -0.61 -24.07
C GLY A 249 -13.76 -0.07 -22.66
N ILE A 250 -12.71 0.33 -21.92
CA ILE A 250 -12.82 0.94 -20.59
C ILE A 250 -12.01 2.24 -20.54
N THR A 251 -12.24 3.07 -19.52
CA THR A 251 -11.56 4.37 -19.44
C THR A 251 -10.05 4.21 -19.20
N ARG A 252 -9.25 5.20 -19.67
CA ARG A 252 -7.80 5.27 -19.42
C ARG A 252 -7.44 5.14 -17.93
N ARG A 253 -8.24 5.75 -17.04
CA ARG A 253 -8.06 5.66 -15.58
C ARG A 253 -8.24 4.23 -15.09
N GLN A 254 -9.29 3.54 -15.56
CA GLN A 254 -9.54 2.15 -15.20
C GLN A 254 -8.44 1.23 -15.74
N VAL A 255 -8.01 1.41 -17.00
CA VAL A 255 -6.90 0.63 -17.56
C VAL A 255 -5.62 0.80 -16.74
N LYS A 256 -5.29 2.02 -16.32
CA LYS A 256 -4.11 2.23 -15.48
C LYS A 256 -4.19 1.41 -14.20
N THR A 257 -5.34 1.42 -13.51
CA THR A 257 -5.55 0.62 -12.29
C THR A 257 -5.49 -0.88 -12.58
N VAL A 258 -6.17 -1.34 -13.63
CA VAL A 258 -6.16 -2.74 -14.08
C VAL A 258 -4.76 -3.21 -14.43
N THR A 259 -3.99 -2.41 -15.16
CA THR A 259 -2.60 -2.73 -15.55
C THR A 259 -1.74 -3.03 -14.32
N TYR A 260 -1.72 -2.13 -13.35
CA TYR A 260 -0.92 -2.37 -12.14
C TYR A 260 -1.45 -3.52 -11.29
N ALA A 261 -2.77 -3.62 -11.11
CA ALA A 261 -3.37 -4.75 -10.41
C ALA A 261 -2.99 -6.09 -11.08
N PHE A 262 -3.04 -6.16 -12.42
CA PHE A 262 -2.63 -7.32 -13.19
C PHE A 262 -1.14 -7.64 -13.02
N LEU A 263 -0.26 -6.65 -13.19
CA LEU A 263 1.20 -6.82 -13.06
C LEU A 263 1.61 -7.27 -11.65
N TYR A 264 0.89 -6.82 -10.62
CA TYR A 264 1.10 -7.27 -9.24
C TYR A 264 0.45 -8.62 -8.92
N GLY A 265 -0.14 -9.30 -9.92
CA GLY A 265 -0.66 -10.66 -9.78
C GLY A 265 -1.91 -10.73 -8.91
N CYS A 266 -2.78 -9.70 -8.92
CA CYS A 266 -4.02 -9.74 -8.16
C CYS A 266 -4.96 -10.84 -8.67
N GLY A 267 -5.78 -11.39 -7.76
CA GLY A 267 -6.86 -12.32 -8.10
C GLY A 267 -8.03 -11.62 -8.81
N ASP A 268 -8.94 -12.42 -9.41
CA ASP A 268 -10.05 -11.90 -10.22
C ASP A 268 -11.01 -11.01 -9.42
N ILE A 269 -11.31 -11.35 -8.17
CA ILE A 269 -12.16 -10.52 -7.30
C ILE A 269 -11.56 -9.12 -7.16
N LYS A 270 -10.28 -9.04 -6.80
CA LYS A 270 -9.60 -7.74 -6.64
C LYS A 270 -9.51 -6.97 -7.96
N LEU A 271 -9.37 -7.68 -9.08
CA LEU A 271 -9.37 -7.06 -10.41
C LEU A 271 -10.74 -6.49 -10.76
N GLY A 272 -11.83 -7.23 -10.45
CA GLY A 272 -13.21 -6.75 -10.59
C GLY A 272 -13.50 -5.52 -9.72
N HIS A 273 -13.12 -5.55 -8.45
CA HIS A 273 -13.26 -4.38 -7.58
C HIS A 273 -12.39 -3.18 -7.98
N SER A 274 -11.28 -3.40 -8.69
CA SER A 274 -10.49 -2.29 -9.27
C SER A 274 -11.19 -1.59 -10.43
N TYR A 275 -12.18 -2.24 -11.03
CA TYR A 275 -13.04 -1.69 -12.06
C TYR A 275 -14.26 -0.99 -11.43
N ASP A 276 -14.97 -1.68 -10.54
CA ASP A 276 -16.11 -1.17 -9.79
C ASP A 276 -16.12 -1.79 -8.38
N GLN A 277 -16.02 -0.96 -7.37
CA GLN A 277 -15.93 -1.37 -5.97
C GLN A 277 -17.27 -1.83 -5.38
N LEU A 278 -18.38 -1.47 -6.02
CA LEU A 278 -19.75 -1.78 -5.55
C LEU A 278 -20.22 -3.19 -5.93
N LEU A 279 -19.46 -3.92 -6.77
CA LEU A 279 -19.78 -5.28 -7.17
C LEU A 279 -19.74 -6.22 -5.96
N SER A 280 -20.69 -7.15 -5.89
CA SER A 280 -20.60 -8.32 -5.00
C SER A 280 -19.35 -9.16 -5.35
N GLU A 281 -18.91 -10.03 -4.44
CA GLU A 281 -17.73 -10.88 -4.70
C GLU A 281 -17.87 -11.74 -5.96
N ASP A 282 -19.06 -12.28 -6.22
CA ASP A 282 -19.31 -13.12 -7.40
C ASP A 282 -19.32 -12.29 -8.69
N GLU A 283 -19.96 -11.13 -8.68
CA GLU A 283 -19.93 -10.19 -9.80
C GLU A 283 -18.51 -9.67 -10.05
N ALA A 284 -17.77 -9.29 -8.99
CA ALA A 284 -16.40 -8.87 -9.06
C ALA A 284 -15.50 -9.97 -9.64
N ARG A 285 -15.70 -11.24 -9.23
CA ARG A 285 -14.98 -12.40 -9.78
C ARG A 285 -15.24 -12.59 -11.26
N LYS A 286 -16.52 -12.51 -11.67
CA LYS A 286 -16.91 -12.62 -13.08
C LYS A 286 -16.31 -11.47 -13.91
N LYS A 287 -16.51 -10.24 -13.45
CA LYS A 287 -15.99 -9.03 -14.11
C LYS A 287 -14.46 -9.04 -14.19
N GLY A 288 -13.79 -9.46 -13.13
CA GLY A 288 -12.34 -9.58 -13.10
C GLY A 288 -11.78 -10.57 -14.11
N LYS A 289 -12.46 -11.72 -14.31
CA LYS A 289 -12.11 -12.70 -15.36
C LYS A 289 -12.28 -12.11 -16.77
N GLU A 290 -13.39 -11.39 -17.01
CA GLU A 290 -13.63 -10.71 -18.29
C GLU A 290 -12.54 -9.68 -18.60
N ILE A 291 -12.23 -8.82 -17.61
CA ILE A 291 -11.18 -7.81 -17.75
C ILE A 291 -9.81 -8.43 -17.94
N ARG A 292 -9.47 -9.47 -17.18
CA ARG A 292 -8.21 -10.19 -17.35
C ARG A 292 -8.06 -10.74 -18.76
N LYS A 293 -9.10 -11.39 -19.27
CA LYS A 293 -9.12 -11.92 -20.64
C LYS A 293 -8.95 -10.80 -21.67
N ALA A 294 -9.77 -9.75 -21.58
CA ALA A 294 -9.69 -8.62 -22.50
C ALA A 294 -8.31 -7.94 -22.46
N TYR A 295 -7.69 -7.81 -21.27
CA TYR A 295 -6.36 -7.24 -21.12
C TYR A 295 -5.28 -8.09 -21.79
N VAL A 296 -5.35 -9.41 -21.62
CA VAL A 296 -4.40 -10.34 -22.25
C VAL A 296 -4.57 -10.33 -23.78
N ASP A 297 -5.81 -10.36 -24.26
CA ASP A 297 -6.12 -10.36 -25.69
C ASP A 297 -5.74 -9.03 -26.39
N ALA A 298 -5.81 -7.91 -25.65
CA ALA A 298 -5.46 -6.57 -26.17
C ALA A 298 -3.95 -6.36 -26.37
N ILE A 299 -3.10 -7.13 -25.69
CA ILE A 299 -1.64 -6.97 -25.72
C ILE A 299 -0.99 -8.13 -26.47
N PRO A 300 -0.55 -7.94 -27.71
CA PRO A 300 0.11 -9.00 -28.49
C PRO A 300 1.32 -9.59 -27.74
N GLY A 301 1.42 -10.91 -27.72
CA GLY A 301 2.50 -11.63 -27.05
C GLY A 301 2.35 -11.82 -25.55
N LEU A 302 1.32 -11.21 -24.90
CA LEU A 302 1.13 -11.34 -23.46
C LEU A 302 0.69 -12.75 -23.06
N ALA A 303 -0.17 -13.39 -23.83
CA ALA A 303 -0.60 -14.77 -23.59
C ALA A 303 0.58 -15.74 -23.63
N GLU A 304 1.46 -15.61 -24.61
CA GLU A 304 2.67 -16.41 -24.78
C GLU A 304 3.66 -16.18 -23.63
N LEU A 305 3.85 -14.92 -23.21
CA LEU A 305 4.68 -14.57 -22.06
C LEU A 305 4.14 -15.21 -20.78
N LEU A 306 2.83 -15.13 -20.53
CA LEU A 306 2.19 -15.74 -19.36
C LEU A 306 2.34 -17.26 -19.36
N GLN A 307 2.18 -17.91 -20.52
CA GLN A 307 2.38 -19.34 -20.65
C GLN A 307 3.84 -19.73 -20.37
N ALA A 308 4.80 -18.96 -20.88
CA ALA A 308 6.22 -19.16 -20.59
C ALA A 308 6.53 -18.99 -19.10
N CYS A 309 5.94 -17.98 -18.45
CA CYS A 309 6.03 -17.77 -17.00
C CYS A 309 5.47 -18.95 -16.22
N LYS A 310 4.29 -19.46 -16.60
CA LYS A 310 3.66 -20.63 -15.97
C LYS A 310 4.55 -21.88 -16.03
N ILE A 311 5.13 -22.17 -17.20
CA ILE A 311 6.04 -23.31 -17.36
C ILE A 311 7.29 -23.13 -16.50
N ARG A 312 7.90 -21.94 -16.53
CA ARG A 312 9.12 -21.65 -15.78
C ARG A 312 8.92 -21.58 -14.26
N SER A 313 7.72 -21.22 -13.81
CA SER A 313 7.41 -21.14 -12.39
C SER A 313 7.53 -22.48 -11.65
N GLN A 314 7.49 -23.61 -12.37
CA GLN A 314 7.74 -24.95 -11.82
C GLN A 314 9.15 -25.12 -11.22
N ARG A 315 10.09 -24.25 -11.60
CA ARG A 315 11.47 -24.25 -11.06
C ARG A 315 11.59 -23.52 -9.72
N ASN A 316 10.53 -22.86 -9.23
CA ASN A 316 10.50 -22.03 -8.01
C ASN A 316 11.51 -20.87 -7.99
N PHE A 317 12.07 -20.51 -9.13
CA PHE A 317 12.90 -19.32 -9.28
C PHE A 317 12.80 -18.71 -10.69
N ALA A 318 13.01 -17.40 -10.76
CA ALA A 318 13.22 -16.66 -12.01
C ALA A 318 14.66 -16.15 -12.07
N ASN A 319 15.18 -15.91 -13.27
CA ASN A 319 16.44 -15.18 -13.44
C ASN A 319 16.11 -13.72 -13.78
N ALA A 320 16.69 -12.78 -13.03
CA ALA A 320 16.68 -11.37 -13.39
C ALA A 320 17.54 -11.12 -14.64
N ILE A 321 17.48 -9.89 -15.16
CA ILE A 321 18.21 -9.51 -16.38
C ILE A 321 19.74 -9.62 -16.25
N ASP A 322 20.27 -9.53 -15.04
CA ASP A 322 21.69 -9.68 -14.71
C ASP A 322 22.09 -11.11 -14.31
N GLY A 323 21.18 -12.07 -14.47
CA GLY A 323 21.40 -13.49 -14.21
C GLY A 323 21.24 -13.94 -12.76
N ARG A 324 21.00 -13.01 -11.79
CA ARG A 324 20.72 -13.39 -10.40
C ARG A 324 19.42 -14.15 -10.30
N ARG A 325 19.32 -15.04 -9.30
CA ARG A 325 18.11 -15.83 -9.05
C ARG A 325 17.18 -15.12 -8.11
N ILE A 326 15.91 -15.07 -8.50
CA ILE A 326 14.79 -14.55 -7.70
C ILE A 326 13.98 -15.75 -7.24
N SER A 327 13.90 -16.01 -5.95
CA SER A 327 13.05 -17.08 -5.41
C SER A 327 11.59 -16.73 -5.62
N VAL A 328 10.79 -17.68 -6.15
CA VAL A 328 9.36 -17.50 -6.43
C VAL A 328 8.56 -18.51 -5.62
N ASP A 329 7.88 -18.02 -4.59
CA ASP A 329 7.07 -18.82 -3.65
C ASP A 329 5.76 -19.32 -4.27
N LYS A 330 5.18 -18.57 -5.21
CA LYS A 330 3.89 -18.85 -5.84
C LYS A 330 3.94 -18.58 -7.34
N GLY A 331 3.58 -19.59 -8.14
CA GLY A 331 3.68 -19.53 -9.61
C GLY A 331 2.92 -18.35 -10.23
N HIS A 332 1.78 -17.95 -9.69
CA HIS A 332 1.01 -16.79 -10.19
C HIS A 332 1.71 -15.44 -9.99
N LYS A 333 2.72 -15.38 -9.12
CA LYS A 333 3.54 -14.18 -8.92
C LYS A 333 4.78 -14.12 -9.81
N PHE A 334 5.03 -15.16 -10.62
CA PHE A 334 6.26 -15.27 -11.39
C PHE A 334 6.52 -14.05 -12.27
N LEU A 335 5.52 -13.62 -13.05
CA LEU A 335 5.65 -12.42 -13.88
C LEU A 335 5.96 -11.18 -13.03
N ASN A 336 5.25 -10.98 -11.92
CA ASN A 336 5.49 -9.86 -11.02
C ASN A 336 6.94 -9.84 -10.51
N TYR A 337 7.45 -11.00 -10.05
CA TYR A 337 8.82 -11.11 -9.55
C TYR A 337 9.85 -10.85 -10.66
N LEU A 338 9.57 -11.32 -11.87
CA LEU A 338 10.43 -11.08 -13.03
C LEU A 338 10.51 -9.59 -13.39
N LEU A 339 9.37 -8.90 -13.40
CA LEU A 339 9.31 -7.47 -13.73
C LEU A 339 9.95 -6.61 -12.63
N GLN A 340 9.61 -6.86 -11.37
CA GLN A 340 10.16 -6.10 -10.24
C GLN A 340 11.64 -6.36 -10.04
N GLY A 341 12.08 -7.63 -10.14
CA GLY A 341 13.48 -7.97 -10.00
C GLY A 341 14.34 -7.43 -11.14
N GLY A 342 13.78 -7.40 -12.37
CA GLY A 342 14.43 -6.73 -13.50
C GLY A 342 14.53 -5.23 -13.30
N ALA A 343 13.47 -4.58 -12.79
CA ALA A 343 13.45 -3.15 -12.48
C ALA A 343 14.42 -2.77 -11.35
N ALA A 344 14.64 -3.67 -10.40
CA ALA A 344 15.54 -3.42 -9.27
C ALA A 344 17.05 -3.45 -9.65
N VAL A 345 17.37 -4.02 -10.83
CA VAL A 345 18.77 -4.06 -11.33
C VAL A 345 19.16 -2.75 -12.04
N ILE A 346 18.19 -2.04 -12.62
CA ILE A 346 18.39 -0.79 -13.36
C ILE A 346 18.51 0.38 -12.39
#